data_7660e13f841cf8ec83afd6c36c6039e8
#
_entry.id   7660e13f841cf8ec83afd6c36c6039e8
#
_cell.length_a   1.000
_cell.length_b   1.000
_cell.length_c   1.000
_cell.angle_alpha   90.00
_cell.angle_beta   90.00
_cell.angle_gamma   90.00
#
_symmetry.space_group_name_H-M   'P 1'
#
loop_
_entity.id
_entity.type
_entity.pdbx_description
1 polymer ?
#
loop_
_entity_poly.entity_id
_entity_poly.type
_entity_poly.pdbx_seq_one_letter_code
_entity_poly.pdbx_strand_id
1 'polypeptide(L)'
;HYTEDTLLQSMETAGADEMPDEVERKGLGTPATRAGIIEKLVRIGFLERKGDKKTKHLIPTHKGTALVTVMPEQIQSPSMTADWEEKLLLIEKGKYASEDFMDEIKDVIAGLIRNYEVIQDSEVLMSKESNAVGKCPVCGSSVEEKAKAFFCSNRSCKFALWKNNRYFESIGKSMTSA
;
A
#
# COMPACT_ATOMS: atom_id res chain seq x y z
N HIS A 1 -6.86 11.17 6.00
CA HIS A 1 -6.97 9.70 5.88
C HIS A 1 -8.38 9.32 5.49
N TYR A 2 -8.51 8.40 4.56
CA TYR A 2 -9.81 7.89 4.12
C TYR A 2 -10.37 6.88 5.13
N THR A 3 -11.69 6.88 5.30
CA THR A 3 -12.44 5.72 5.78
C THR A 3 -12.74 4.79 4.60
N GLU A 4 -13.25 3.59 4.84
CA GLU A 4 -13.68 2.71 3.75
C GLU A 4 -14.73 3.37 2.86
N ASP A 5 -15.69 4.03 3.48
CA ASP A 5 -16.79 4.72 2.80
C ASP A 5 -16.30 5.87 1.92
N THR A 6 -15.45 6.75 2.46
CA THR A 6 -14.89 7.86 1.70
C THR A 6 -13.92 7.42 0.61
N LEU A 7 -13.20 6.30 0.79
CA LEU A 7 -12.36 5.73 -0.26
C LEU A 7 -13.20 5.13 -1.37
N LEU A 8 -14.26 4.40 -1.06
CA LEU A 8 -15.19 3.88 -2.05
C LEU A 8 -15.80 4.99 -2.90
N GLN A 9 -16.22 6.08 -2.26
CA GLN A 9 -16.73 7.26 -2.96
C GLN A 9 -15.67 7.92 -3.85
N SER A 10 -14.43 8.05 -3.37
CA SER A 10 -13.32 8.57 -4.19
C SER A 10 -12.99 7.66 -5.36
N MET A 11 -13.06 6.33 -5.20
CA MET A 11 -12.89 5.38 -6.31
C MET A 11 -13.99 5.52 -7.36
N GLU A 12 -15.20 5.87 -6.96
CA GLU A 12 -16.35 6.06 -7.85
C GLU A 12 -16.20 7.31 -8.74
N THR A 13 -15.59 8.35 -8.20
CA THR A 13 -15.36 9.61 -8.92
C THR A 13 -13.97 9.74 -9.51
N ALA A 14 -13.08 8.77 -9.26
CA ALA A 14 -11.69 8.82 -9.74
C ALA A 14 -11.65 8.90 -11.27
N GLY A 15 -10.84 9.82 -11.80
CA GLY A 15 -10.71 10.06 -13.23
C GLY A 15 -11.88 10.85 -13.87
N ALA A 16 -12.88 11.26 -13.09
CA ALA A 16 -14.04 11.98 -13.63
C ALA A 16 -13.65 13.29 -14.36
N ASP A 17 -12.60 13.96 -13.89
CA ASP A 17 -12.10 15.20 -14.51
C ASP A 17 -11.24 14.94 -15.77
N GLU A 18 -10.78 13.70 -15.94
CA GLU A 18 -9.91 13.27 -17.05
C GLU A 18 -10.70 12.54 -18.14
N MET A 19 -11.99 12.23 -17.90
CA MET A 19 -12.87 11.55 -18.86
C MET A 19 -13.70 12.54 -19.67
N PRO A 20 -13.85 12.33 -21.00
CA PRO A 20 -14.80 13.08 -21.80
C PRO A 20 -16.25 12.98 -21.24
N ASP A 21 -17.03 14.03 -21.38
CA ASP A 21 -18.42 14.10 -20.88
C ASP A 21 -19.35 13.02 -21.46
N GLU A 22 -18.98 12.46 -22.61
CA GLU A 22 -19.74 11.43 -23.32
C GLU A 22 -19.50 10.00 -22.81
N VAL A 23 -18.48 9.78 -21.97
CA VAL A 23 -18.15 8.48 -21.40
C VAL A 23 -18.90 8.31 -20.10
N GLU A 24 -19.58 7.18 -19.94
CA GLU A 24 -20.20 6.81 -18.67
C GLU A 24 -19.12 6.74 -17.58
N ARG A 25 -19.14 7.69 -16.65
CA ARG A 25 -18.15 7.84 -15.57
C ARG A 25 -18.27 6.67 -14.59
N LYS A 26 -17.48 5.63 -14.76
CA LYS A 26 -17.51 4.42 -13.93
C LYS A 26 -16.51 4.43 -12.78
N GLY A 27 -15.57 5.40 -12.78
CA GLY A 27 -14.47 5.46 -11.80
C GLY A 27 -13.55 4.24 -11.87
N LEU A 28 -12.82 3.96 -10.79
CA LEU A 28 -11.95 2.80 -10.66
C LEU A 28 -12.74 1.57 -10.18
N GLY A 29 -12.80 0.54 -11.02
CA GLY A 29 -13.51 -0.70 -10.74
C GLY A 29 -15.04 -0.54 -10.73
N THR A 30 -15.74 -1.65 -10.64
CA THR A 30 -17.20 -1.66 -10.52
C THR A 30 -17.63 -1.56 -9.04
N PRO A 31 -18.88 -1.13 -8.73
CA PRO A 31 -19.39 -1.12 -7.36
C PRO A 31 -19.21 -2.46 -6.64
N ALA A 32 -19.41 -3.58 -7.36
CA ALA A 32 -19.27 -4.92 -6.80
C ALA A 32 -17.82 -5.30 -6.45
N THR A 33 -16.83 -4.73 -7.14
CA THR A 33 -15.42 -5.12 -6.98
C THR A 33 -14.64 -4.20 -6.05
N ARG A 34 -15.03 -2.93 -5.88
CA ARG A 34 -14.30 -1.92 -5.10
C ARG A 34 -14.03 -2.37 -3.67
N ALA A 35 -15.06 -2.84 -2.95
CA ALA A 35 -14.90 -3.31 -1.58
C ALA A 35 -13.94 -4.51 -1.48
N GLY A 36 -14.01 -5.44 -2.44
CA GLY A 36 -13.10 -6.58 -2.52
C GLY A 36 -11.65 -6.18 -2.79
N ILE A 37 -11.41 -5.12 -3.55
CA ILE A 37 -10.07 -4.56 -3.79
C ILE A 37 -9.50 -4.00 -2.49
N ILE A 38 -10.25 -3.18 -1.75
CA ILE A 38 -9.81 -2.62 -0.47
C ILE A 38 -9.48 -3.75 0.51
N GLU A 39 -10.35 -4.74 0.64
CA GLU A 39 -10.12 -5.89 1.51
C GLU A 39 -8.87 -6.68 1.12
N LYS A 40 -8.64 -6.87 -0.18
CA LYS A 40 -7.42 -7.49 -0.70
C LYS A 40 -6.17 -6.70 -0.30
N LEU A 41 -6.17 -5.37 -0.46
CA LEU A 41 -5.03 -4.51 -0.11
C LEU A 41 -4.72 -4.57 1.38
N VAL A 42 -5.72 -4.62 2.24
CA VAL A 42 -5.56 -4.81 3.69
C VAL A 42 -5.00 -6.21 4.00
N ARG A 43 -5.55 -7.25 3.38
CA ARG A 43 -5.12 -8.64 3.59
C ARG A 43 -3.66 -8.88 3.20
N ILE A 44 -3.20 -8.29 2.09
CA ILE A 44 -1.80 -8.43 1.63
C ILE A 44 -0.84 -7.45 2.33
N GLY A 45 -1.37 -6.56 3.17
CA GLY A 45 -0.60 -5.66 4.02
C GLY A 45 -0.08 -4.40 3.33
N PHE A 46 -0.74 -3.92 2.28
CA PHE A 46 -0.47 -2.60 1.69
C PHE A 46 -1.23 -1.49 2.41
N LEU A 47 -2.39 -1.81 2.97
CA LEU A 47 -3.17 -0.92 3.82
C LEU A 47 -3.36 -1.55 5.20
N GLU A 48 -3.55 -0.71 6.22
CA GLU A 48 -3.97 -1.13 7.55
C GLU A 48 -5.15 -0.29 8.03
N ARG A 49 -5.99 -0.89 8.89
CA ARG A 49 -7.12 -0.20 9.52
C ARG A 49 -6.69 0.32 10.89
N LYS A 50 -6.62 1.64 11.06
CA LYS A 50 -6.30 2.30 12.35
C LYS A 50 -7.45 3.20 12.79
N GLY A 51 -7.70 3.26 14.08
CA GLY A 51 -8.72 4.12 14.68
C GLY A 51 -9.50 3.41 15.77
N ASP A 52 -10.57 4.06 16.22
CA ASP A 52 -11.44 3.59 17.28
C ASP A 52 -12.44 2.54 16.79
N LYS A 53 -13.21 1.96 17.74
CA LYS A 53 -14.25 0.97 17.39
C LYS A 53 -15.34 1.52 16.45
N LYS A 54 -15.56 2.84 16.45
CA LYS A 54 -16.61 3.50 15.65
C LYS A 54 -16.12 4.00 14.31
N THR A 55 -14.86 4.49 14.23
CA THR A 55 -14.30 5.06 13.00
C THR A 55 -12.92 4.47 12.75
N LYS A 56 -12.80 3.73 11.66
CA LYS A 56 -11.53 3.16 11.21
C LYS A 56 -11.09 3.88 9.94
N HIS A 57 -9.84 4.32 9.96
CA HIS A 57 -9.19 4.92 8.81
C HIS A 57 -8.30 3.90 8.11
N LEU A 58 -8.23 3.99 6.81
CA LEU A 58 -7.31 3.24 5.97
C LEU A 58 -6.00 4.01 5.89
N ILE A 59 -4.93 3.40 6.36
CA ILE A 59 -3.59 3.99 6.39
C ILE A 59 -2.68 3.15 5.50
N PRO A 60 -1.93 3.77 4.56
CA PRO A 60 -0.90 3.06 3.83
C PRO A 60 0.16 2.53 4.79
N THR A 61 0.56 1.28 4.61
CA THR A 61 1.72 0.73 5.32
C THR A 61 3.00 1.18 4.61
N HIS A 62 4.16 1.01 5.28
CA HIS A 62 5.45 1.23 4.63
C HIS A 62 5.56 0.46 3.30
N LYS A 63 5.14 -0.81 3.30
CA LYS A 63 5.11 -1.64 2.10
C LYS A 63 4.20 -1.07 1.00
N GLY A 64 3.04 -0.53 1.37
CA GLY A 64 2.12 0.11 0.43
C GLY A 64 2.71 1.39 -0.17
N THR A 65 3.32 2.23 0.66
CA THR A 65 3.99 3.46 0.21
C THR A 65 5.18 3.14 -0.70
N ALA A 66 6.04 2.18 -0.30
CA ALA A 66 7.18 1.75 -1.10
C ALA A 66 6.75 1.25 -2.49
N LEU A 67 5.65 0.46 -2.56
CA LEU A 67 5.12 -0.01 -3.85
C LEU A 67 4.76 1.16 -4.76
N VAL A 68 4.00 2.13 -4.27
CA VAL A 68 3.60 3.29 -5.08
C VAL A 68 4.80 4.13 -5.50
N THR A 69 5.80 4.30 -4.63
CA THR A 69 7.02 5.07 -4.96
C THR A 69 7.81 4.47 -6.12
N VAL A 70 7.82 3.14 -6.26
CA VAL A 70 8.57 2.44 -7.33
C VAL A 70 7.72 2.17 -8.57
N MET A 71 6.42 2.38 -8.49
CA MET A 71 5.50 2.14 -9.59
C MET A 71 5.65 3.23 -10.67
N PRO A 72 5.67 2.90 -11.97
CA PRO A 72 5.65 3.88 -13.05
C PRO A 72 4.42 4.82 -12.96
N GLU A 73 4.62 6.11 -13.19
CA GLU A 73 3.54 7.13 -13.12
C GLU A 73 2.33 6.77 -13.99
N GLN A 74 2.57 6.18 -15.16
CA GLN A 74 1.51 5.74 -16.08
C GLN A 74 0.52 4.77 -15.43
N ILE A 75 1.00 3.90 -14.51
CA ILE A 75 0.15 2.94 -13.80
C ILE A 75 -0.51 3.58 -12.57
N GLN A 76 0.06 4.67 -12.06
CA GLN A 76 -0.49 5.38 -10.90
C GLN A 76 -1.69 6.25 -11.26
N SER A 77 -1.78 6.70 -12.52
CA SER A 77 -2.86 7.58 -12.97
C SER A 77 -4.14 6.80 -13.32
N PRO A 78 -5.31 7.30 -12.93
CA PRO A 78 -6.59 6.76 -13.39
C PRO A 78 -6.86 7.02 -14.87
N SER A 79 -6.15 7.97 -15.52
CA SER A 79 -6.35 8.35 -16.93
C SER A 79 -6.12 7.18 -17.88
N MET A 80 -5.11 6.34 -17.65
CA MET A 80 -4.89 5.14 -18.46
C MET A 80 -6.09 4.18 -18.43
N THR A 81 -6.69 4.01 -17.26
CA THR A 81 -7.90 3.17 -17.10
C THR A 81 -9.08 3.79 -17.84
N ALA A 82 -9.24 5.10 -17.74
CA ALA A 82 -10.30 5.84 -18.44
C ALA A 82 -10.18 5.70 -19.96
N ASP A 83 -8.99 5.89 -20.51
CA ASP A 83 -8.68 5.75 -21.94
C ASP A 83 -8.98 4.34 -22.45
N TRP A 84 -8.62 3.32 -21.68
CA TRP A 84 -8.92 1.93 -22.04
C TRP A 84 -10.42 1.61 -21.99
N GLU A 85 -11.14 2.12 -21.00
CA GLU A 85 -12.60 1.97 -20.92
C GLU A 85 -13.30 2.66 -22.10
N GLU A 86 -12.84 3.85 -22.53
CA GLU A 86 -13.36 4.50 -23.72
C GLU A 86 -13.13 3.68 -24.99
N LYS A 87 -11.91 3.15 -25.17
CA LYS A 87 -11.58 2.28 -26.32
C LYS A 87 -12.42 1.01 -26.33
N LEU A 88 -12.65 0.39 -25.17
CA LEU A 88 -13.53 -0.77 -25.06
C LEU A 88 -14.97 -0.44 -25.49
N LEU A 89 -15.48 0.74 -25.11
CA LEU A 89 -16.81 1.21 -25.58
C LEU A 89 -16.83 1.46 -27.10
N LEU A 90 -15.73 1.95 -27.67
CA LEU A 90 -15.62 2.15 -29.12
C LEU A 90 -15.57 0.82 -29.87
N ILE A 91 -14.93 -0.21 -29.30
CA ILE A 91 -14.93 -1.58 -29.83
C ILE A 91 -16.35 -2.15 -29.82
N GLU A 92 -17.05 -2.02 -28.71
CA GLU A 92 -18.44 -2.47 -28.59
C GLU A 92 -19.36 -1.81 -29.65
N LYS A 93 -19.12 -0.53 -29.95
CA LYS A 93 -19.85 0.21 -31.00
C LYS A 93 -19.34 -0.05 -32.41
N GLY A 94 -18.36 -0.91 -32.60
CA GLY A 94 -17.75 -1.22 -33.91
C GLY A 94 -16.98 -0.06 -34.54
N LYS A 95 -16.55 0.93 -33.74
CA LYS A 95 -15.81 2.14 -34.18
C LYS A 95 -14.31 2.04 -33.98
N TYR A 96 -13.83 1.02 -33.31
CA TYR A 96 -12.41 0.75 -33.06
C TYR A 96 -12.15 -0.75 -33.18
N ALA A 97 -10.99 -1.13 -33.74
CA ALA A 97 -10.66 -2.55 -33.92
C ALA A 97 -10.06 -3.13 -32.63
N SER A 98 -10.49 -4.34 -32.27
CA SER A 98 -9.97 -5.05 -31.09
C SER A 98 -8.48 -5.39 -31.20
N GLU A 99 -8.01 -5.64 -32.42
CA GLU A 99 -6.61 -5.92 -32.72
C GLU A 99 -5.72 -4.72 -32.41
N ASP A 100 -6.13 -3.52 -32.82
CA ASP A 100 -5.39 -2.27 -32.57
C ASP A 100 -5.29 -2.01 -31.07
N PHE A 101 -6.37 -2.24 -30.33
CA PHE A 101 -6.37 -2.12 -28.88
C PHE A 101 -5.41 -3.11 -28.20
N MET A 102 -5.39 -4.35 -28.67
CA MET A 102 -4.46 -5.35 -28.14
C MET A 102 -3.00 -5.04 -28.47
N ASP A 103 -2.73 -4.43 -29.60
CA ASP A 103 -1.37 -4.02 -29.97
C ASP A 103 -0.91 -2.81 -29.12
N GLU A 104 -1.77 -1.86 -28.82
CA GLU A 104 -1.48 -0.77 -27.86
C GLU A 104 -1.15 -1.32 -26.46
N ILE A 105 -1.91 -2.30 -25.96
CA ILE A 105 -1.62 -2.94 -24.66
C ILE A 105 -0.23 -3.59 -24.69
N LYS A 106 0.11 -4.31 -25.77
CA LYS A 106 1.43 -4.93 -25.94
C LYS A 106 2.55 -3.88 -25.94
N ASP A 107 2.34 -2.75 -26.60
CA ASP A 107 3.31 -1.66 -26.65
C ASP A 107 3.52 -1.02 -25.29
N VAL A 108 2.45 -0.79 -24.51
CA VAL A 108 2.54 -0.31 -23.11
C VAL A 108 3.34 -1.30 -22.27
N ILE A 109 3.03 -2.60 -22.33
CA ILE A 109 3.75 -3.63 -21.59
C ILE A 109 5.23 -3.69 -22.02
N ALA A 110 5.50 -3.66 -23.30
CA ALA A 110 6.87 -3.68 -23.83
C ALA A 110 7.66 -2.42 -23.40
N GLY A 111 7.00 -1.26 -23.35
CA GLY A 111 7.55 -0.02 -22.82
C GLY A 111 7.90 -0.12 -21.34
N LEU A 112 7.00 -0.64 -20.53
CA LEU A 112 7.23 -0.87 -19.10
C LEU A 112 8.41 -1.81 -18.86
N ILE A 113 8.50 -2.92 -19.60
CA ILE A 113 9.58 -3.89 -19.47
C ILE A 113 10.93 -3.30 -19.90
N ARG A 114 10.96 -2.51 -20.99
CA ARG A 114 12.20 -1.88 -21.48
C ARG A 114 12.72 -0.80 -20.53
N ASN A 115 11.82 -0.08 -19.90
CA ASN A 115 12.16 1.02 -18.97
C ASN A 115 12.26 0.54 -17.51
N TYR A 116 12.08 -0.77 -17.27
CA TYR A 116 12.21 -1.33 -15.93
C TYR A 116 13.68 -1.34 -15.50
N GLU A 117 13.98 -0.51 -14.51
CA GLU A 117 15.26 -0.57 -13.81
C GLU A 117 15.12 -1.42 -12.56
N VAL A 118 16.06 -2.34 -12.37
CA VAL A 118 16.12 -3.13 -11.14
C VAL A 118 16.43 -2.18 -9.97
N ILE A 119 15.47 -2.02 -9.07
CA ILE A 119 15.66 -1.20 -7.88
C ILE A 119 16.65 -1.91 -6.98
N GLN A 120 17.83 -1.33 -6.83
CA GLN A 120 18.80 -1.79 -5.86
C GLN A 120 18.23 -1.56 -4.46
N ASP A 121 18.47 -2.50 -3.54
CA ASP A 121 17.94 -2.46 -2.17
C ASP A 121 16.41 -2.56 -2.05
N SER A 122 15.74 -3.18 -3.01
CA SER A 122 14.29 -3.44 -2.95
C SER A 122 13.86 -4.19 -1.67
N GLU A 123 14.74 -5.01 -1.11
CA GLU A 123 14.52 -5.68 0.18
C GLU A 123 14.40 -4.67 1.33
N VAL A 124 15.16 -3.58 1.30
CA VAL A 124 15.09 -2.50 2.30
C VAL A 124 13.78 -1.73 2.16
N LEU A 125 13.38 -1.42 0.92
CA LEU A 125 12.10 -0.74 0.64
C LEU A 125 10.88 -1.58 1.07
N MET A 126 10.96 -2.89 0.89
CA MET A 126 9.88 -3.82 1.25
C MET A 126 10.01 -4.37 2.67
N SER A 127 11.10 -4.12 3.37
CA SER A 127 11.27 -4.52 4.76
C SER A 127 10.22 -3.83 5.63
N LYS A 128 9.70 -4.54 6.62
CA LYS A 128 8.93 -3.88 7.67
C LYS A 128 9.81 -2.80 8.29
N GLU A 129 9.26 -1.61 8.50
CA GLU A 129 9.88 -0.68 9.43
C GLU A 129 10.20 -1.47 10.70
N SER A 130 11.48 -1.61 10.97
CA SER A 130 11.89 -2.22 12.23
C SER A 130 11.44 -1.24 13.30
N ASN A 131 10.52 -1.65 14.18
CA ASN A 131 10.23 -0.93 15.42
C ASN A 131 11.47 -1.00 16.34
N ALA A 132 12.63 -0.70 15.76
CA ALA A 132 13.90 -0.70 16.46
C ALA A 132 13.96 0.53 17.34
N VAL A 133 13.91 0.30 18.64
CA VAL A 133 14.00 1.34 19.67
C VAL A 133 15.45 1.66 20.05
N GLY A 134 16.42 0.90 19.54
CA GLY A 134 17.83 1.10 19.80
C GLY A 134 18.70 -0.11 19.47
N LYS A 135 19.95 -0.04 19.88
CA LYS A 135 20.93 -1.15 19.72
C LYS A 135 20.97 -2.04 20.96
N CYS A 136 21.09 -3.33 20.75
CA CYS A 136 21.20 -4.33 21.80
C CYS A 136 22.53 -4.14 22.56
N PRO A 137 22.51 -4.00 23.90
CA PRO A 137 23.74 -3.84 24.68
C PRO A 137 24.60 -5.09 24.73
N VAL A 138 24.05 -6.26 24.32
CA VAL A 138 24.78 -7.53 24.35
C VAL A 138 25.50 -7.83 23.03
N CYS A 139 24.82 -7.58 21.88
CA CYS A 139 25.36 -7.98 20.57
C CYS A 139 25.34 -6.86 19.51
N GLY A 140 24.88 -5.64 19.86
CA GLY A 140 24.83 -4.51 18.94
C GLY A 140 23.74 -4.54 17.86
N SER A 141 22.99 -5.64 17.72
CA SER A 141 21.87 -5.74 16.78
C SER A 141 20.71 -4.85 17.23
N SER A 142 19.73 -4.60 16.35
CA SER A 142 18.56 -3.80 16.69
C SER A 142 17.69 -4.45 17.78
N VAL A 143 17.07 -3.63 18.62
CA VAL A 143 16.09 -4.04 19.63
C VAL A 143 14.72 -3.60 19.17
N GLU A 144 13.78 -4.53 19.05
CA GLU A 144 12.41 -4.29 18.62
C GLU A 144 11.45 -4.26 19.80
N GLU A 145 10.51 -3.32 19.76
CA GLU A 145 9.42 -3.25 20.72
C GLU A 145 8.32 -4.26 20.35
N LYS A 146 7.93 -5.10 21.30
CA LYS A 146 6.75 -5.97 21.24
C LYS A 146 5.75 -5.58 22.33
N ALA A 147 4.57 -6.16 22.28
CA ALA A 147 3.50 -5.82 23.25
C ALA A 147 3.92 -5.95 24.73
N LYS A 148 4.71 -6.95 25.09
CA LYS A 148 5.08 -7.27 26.49
C LYS A 148 6.53 -6.94 26.85
N ALA A 149 7.42 -6.79 25.86
CA ALA A 149 8.86 -6.60 26.09
C ALA A 149 9.57 -6.04 24.86
N PHE A 150 10.80 -5.62 25.07
CA PHE A 150 11.75 -5.26 24.03
C PHE A 150 12.68 -6.48 23.81
N PHE A 151 12.81 -6.94 22.56
CA PHE A 151 13.61 -8.11 22.19
C PHE A 151 14.70 -7.74 21.20
N CYS A 152 15.84 -8.39 21.31
CA CYS A 152 16.87 -8.32 20.29
C CYS A 152 16.38 -9.00 18.98
N SER A 153 16.63 -8.36 17.83
CA SER A 153 16.30 -8.92 16.52
C SER A 153 17.16 -10.14 16.15
N ASN A 154 18.35 -10.25 16.75
CA ASN A 154 19.22 -11.41 16.59
C ASN A 154 18.68 -12.60 17.39
N ARG A 155 18.22 -13.64 16.70
CA ARG A 155 17.65 -14.86 17.31
C ARG A 155 18.63 -15.63 18.21
N SER A 156 19.92 -15.48 17.98
CA SER A 156 20.96 -16.09 18.81
C SER A 156 21.25 -15.31 20.09
N CYS A 157 20.76 -14.06 20.18
CA CYS A 157 20.91 -13.22 21.35
C CYS A 157 19.68 -13.34 22.26
N LYS A 158 19.88 -13.69 23.51
CA LYS A 158 18.82 -13.88 24.49
C LYS A 158 18.39 -12.59 25.20
N PHE A 159 18.83 -11.43 24.71
CA PHE A 159 18.46 -10.16 25.32
C PHE A 159 16.97 -9.89 25.18
N ALA A 160 16.31 -9.72 26.33
CA ALA A 160 14.92 -9.27 26.44
C ALA A 160 14.75 -8.37 27.65
N LEU A 161 14.01 -7.27 27.47
CA LEU A 161 13.68 -6.34 28.54
C LEU A 161 12.16 -6.25 28.66
N TRP A 162 11.63 -6.78 29.75
CA TRP A 162 10.19 -6.88 29.98
C TRP A 162 9.61 -5.52 30.43
N LYS A 163 8.47 -5.11 29.87
CA LYS A 163 7.80 -3.84 30.19
C LYS A 163 7.26 -3.80 31.62
N ASN A 164 6.87 -4.95 32.19
CA ASN A 164 6.45 -5.11 33.58
C ASN A 164 7.65 -5.41 34.50
N ASN A 165 8.70 -4.61 34.43
CA ASN A 165 9.88 -4.79 35.27
C ASN A 165 9.69 -4.13 36.63
N ARG A 166 9.87 -4.92 37.72
CA ARG A 166 9.74 -4.46 39.12
C ARG A 166 10.58 -3.23 39.47
N TYR A 167 11.74 -3.07 38.84
CA TYR A 167 12.59 -1.91 39.05
C TYR A 167 11.91 -0.64 38.57
N PHE A 168 11.33 -0.64 37.38
CA PHE A 168 10.63 0.56 36.86
C PHE A 168 9.31 0.81 37.57
N GLU A 169 8.60 -0.23 37.99
CA GLU A 169 7.43 -0.09 38.86
C GLU A 169 7.76 0.58 40.18
N SER A 170 8.90 0.23 40.82
CA SER A 170 9.32 0.80 42.10
C SER A 170 9.67 2.29 42.04
N ILE A 171 10.06 2.78 40.86
CA ILE A 171 10.37 4.20 40.61
C ILE A 171 9.21 4.97 39.95
N GLY A 172 8.04 4.33 39.82
CA GLY A 172 6.83 4.93 39.21
C GLY A 172 6.94 5.28 37.75
N LYS A 173 7.85 4.63 36.98
CA LYS A 173 8.05 4.84 35.57
C LYS A 173 7.57 3.63 34.74
N SER A 174 6.82 3.89 33.69
CA SER A 174 6.48 2.89 32.69
C SER A 174 7.53 2.88 31.57
N MET A 175 7.84 1.68 31.08
CA MET A 175 8.73 1.54 29.92
C MET A 175 7.92 1.69 28.63
N THR A 176 8.14 2.79 27.95
CA THR A 176 7.62 3.07 26.61
C THR A 176 8.77 3.42 25.69
N SER A 177 8.67 3.12 24.39
CA SER A 177 9.49 3.79 23.37
C SER A 177 9.08 5.26 23.38
N ALA A 178 10.03 6.14 23.65
CA ALA A 178 9.80 7.60 23.64
C ALA A 178 9.50 8.09 22.23
#